data_c3006a35101b9aff9f02692d14aed875
#
_entry.id   c3006a35101b9aff9f02692d14aed875
#
_cell.length_a   1.000
_cell.length_b   1.000
_cell.length_c   1.000
_cell.angle_alpha   90.00
_cell.angle_beta   90.00
_cell.angle_gamma   90.00
#
_symmetry.space_group_name_H-M   'P 1'
#
loop_
_entity.id
_entity.type
_entity.pdbx_description
1 polymer ?
#
loop_
_entity_poly.entity_id
_entity_poly.type
_entity_poly.pdbx_seq_one_letter_code
_entity_poly.pdbx_strand_id
1 'polypeptide(L)'
;MKSSSYLPFLWILTFGSQLILQQSCKKSGPTVEPVYLTVTLPRSVFHNESYYSLKYQERSIELDFSQPIDSTTIPGNISFLHKGGPLETKYKTIFSGRKVILAFNQDFQLHAGWKYLVTVKTGLRSTTGVKLSSDVTIEVRTTAKQLGVDNDSTTRNSIVCISDIHLGDQRSAVLGYCWFTKNSAALESLLGFVQSSQQVKQLVILGDLFDEWVIPYRLSPLDTLAGIRTSRDYFLSVANAPVNIGIVNKLKSIASGGNTQLIYIPGNHDMLLTQEIIQEIIPGVIWQGDSTGLGHYSPMSEIVMEHGHRYDFFNCPQPLTAPGHTLPPGYFISRLDAQGLMETGKHILKNTKSENGDVEFLAAWTAAYEYLRIKYSLTVAADSTNIRMGGIDHYSLPFSFNGARDMFAGNIENAWSSTQIRNAVPVTMPVLMAILDGNDDFSFTASYEYMQSQAPKKYKIVAFGHTHNPMMKVYPAGKDYTGIYANTGSWVNADLSSKPVRTFLVIKPAEWTGSDLDIVSLFQYNLESGSGNPNPGYVPVLVSEESIDK
;
A
#
# COMPACT_ATOMS: atom_id res chain seq x y z
N MET A 1 -32.22 -4.91 43.90
CA MET A 1 -32.65 -3.49 43.96
C MET A 1 -31.65 -2.64 43.23
N LYS A 2 -32.14 -1.87 42.26
CA LYS A 2 -31.51 -0.79 41.48
C LYS A 2 -30.44 -1.20 40.46
N SER A 3 -30.94 -1.33 39.24
CA SER A 3 -30.26 -1.19 37.97
C SER A 3 -29.69 0.23 37.80
N SER A 4 -28.49 0.34 37.26
CA SER A 4 -28.03 1.54 36.57
C SER A 4 -27.49 1.17 35.22
N SER A 5 -28.26 1.50 34.22
CA SER A 5 -27.95 1.44 32.80
C SER A 5 -26.96 2.57 32.46
N TYR A 6 -25.83 2.21 31.83
CA TYR A 6 -24.98 3.17 31.11
C TYR A 6 -25.25 3.06 29.62
N LEU A 7 -25.83 4.11 29.06
CA LEU A 7 -25.90 4.37 27.62
C LEU A 7 -24.57 5.00 27.18
N PRO A 8 -24.02 4.60 26.03
CA PRO A 8 -22.92 5.33 25.42
C PRO A 8 -23.46 6.54 24.64
N PHE A 9 -22.91 7.71 24.94
CA PHE A 9 -23.16 8.95 24.21
C PHE A 9 -22.47 8.89 22.84
N LEU A 10 -23.28 8.82 21.80
CA LEU A 10 -22.87 9.04 20.43
C LEU A 10 -22.87 10.55 20.18
N TRP A 11 -21.70 11.17 20.02
CA TRP A 11 -21.61 12.57 19.59
C TRP A 11 -21.63 12.63 18.07
N ILE A 12 -22.79 12.89 17.52
CA ILE A 12 -22.94 13.38 16.14
C ILE A 12 -22.80 14.90 16.19
N LEU A 13 -21.68 15.42 15.71
CA LEU A 13 -21.49 16.84 15.47
C LEU A 13 -22.17 17.22 14.15
N THR A 14 -23.44 17.54 14.20
CA THR A 14 -24.12 18.30 13.16
C THR A 14 -23.93 19.79 13.45
N PHE A 15 -23.06 20.45 12.69
CA PHE A 15 -23.02 21.91 12.64
C PHE A 15 -24.26 22.42 11.87
N GLY A 16 -25.29 22.72 12.57
CA GLY A 16 -26.42 23.49 12.09
C GLY A 16 -26.31 24.93 12.58
N SER A 17 -25.71 25.81 11.79
CA SER A 17 -25.78 27.25 11.99
C SER A 17 -27.14 27.75 11.54
N GLN A 18 -28.08 27.90 12.48
CA GLN A 18 -29.27 28.71 12.24
C GLN A 18 -28.91 30.20 12.35
N LEU A 19 -28.74 30.86 11.22
CA LEU A 19 -28.79 32.32 11.13
C LEU A 19 -30.28 32.72 11.07
N ILE A 20 -30.77 33.35 12.13
CA ILE A 20 -32.04 34.07 12.11
C ILE A 20 -31.79 35.38 11.36
N LEU A 21 -32.17 35.44 10.09
CA LEU A 21 -32.25 36.69 9.34
C LEU A 21 -33.65 37.28 9.48
N GLN A 22 -33.72 38.44 10.12
CA GLN A 22 -34.90 39.29 10.06
C GLN A 22 -35.19 39.67 8.61
N GLN A 23 -36.35 39.29 8.11
CA GLN A 23 -36.83 39.68 6.80
C GLN A 23 -37.21 41.16 6.81
N SER A 24 -36.41 41.98 6.16
CA SER A 24 -36.93 43.22 5.60
C SER A 24 -37.36 42.93 4.16
N CYS A 25 -38.64 42.97 3.88
CA CYS A 25 -39.20 42.83 2.54
C CYS A 25 -38.75 43.98 1.65
N LYS A 26 -37.68 43.79 0.86
CA LYS A 26 -37.51 44.45 -0.43
C LYS A 26 -37.73 43.40 -1.50
N LYS A 27 -38.75 43.58 -2.34
CA LYS A 27 -38.92 42.84 -3.60
C LYS A 27 -37.69 43.08 -4.47
N SER A 28 -36.71 42.23 -4.38
CA SER A 28 -35.67 42.08 -5.41
C SER A 28 -36.26 41.10 -6.44
N GLY A 29 -36.33 41.51 -7.68
CA GLY A 29 -36.62 40.62 -8.80
C GLY A 29 -35.61 39.43 -8.83
N PRO A 30 -35.90 38.35 -9.57
CA PRO A 30 -35.00 37.20 -9.62
C PRO A 30 -33.60 37.64 -10.00
N THR A 31 -32.67 37.56 -9.08
CA THR A 31 -31.26 37.71 -9.37
C THR A 31 -30.87 36.52 -10.27
N VAL A 32 -30.81 36.77 -11.58
CA VAL A 32 -30.27 35.82 -12.53
C VAL A 32 -28.77 35.74 -12.19
N GLU A 33 -28.34 34.62 -11.64
CA GLU A 33 -26.90 34.37 -11.44
C GLU A 33 -26.19 34.52 -12.79
N PRO A 34 -25.07 35.25 -12.86
CA PRO A 34 -24.36 35.43 -14.08
C PRO A 34 -23.88 34.07 -14.61
N VAL A 35 -24.25 33.75 -15.84
CA VAL A 35 -23.78 32.52 -16.52
C VAL A 35 -22.37 32.75 -17.00
N TYR A 36 -21.42 31.99 -16.48
CA TYR A 36 -20.02 32.02 -16.93
C TYR A 36 -19.71 30.84 -17.84
N LEU A 37 -18.74 31.05 -18.73
CA LEU A 37 -18.15 29.96 -19.50
C LEU A 37 -17.29 29.11 -18.56
N THR A 38 -17.37 27.77 -18.70
CA THR A 38 -16.50 26.83 -18.00
C THR A 38 -15.73 25.97 -18.99
N VAL A 39 -14.60 25.42 -18.57
CA VAL A 39 -13.71 24.59 -19.39
C VAL A 39 -13.24 23.37 -18.59
N THR A 40 -13.18 22.21 -19.26
CA THR A 40 -12.69 20.94 -18.72
C THR A 40 -11.81 20.20 -19.75
N LEU A 41 -11.05 19.19 -19.28
CA LEU A 41 -10.28 18.28 -20.15
C LEU A 41 -10.94 16.90 -20.14
N PRO A 42 -11.70 16.52 -21.17
CA PRO A 42 -12.48 15.27 -21.16
C PRO A 42 -11.65 14.00 -21.32
N ARG A 43 -10.40 14.09 -21.77
CA ARG A 43 -9.51 12.93 -21.99
C ARG A 43 -8.52 12.66 -20.86
N SER A 44 -8.75 13.21 -19.68
CA SER A 44 -7.92 12.92 -18.52
C SER A 44 -7.98 11.43 -18.17
N VAL A 45 -6.83 10.80 -17.95
CA VAL A 45 -6.73 9.39 -17.54
C VAL A 45 -7.09 9.26 -16.06
N PHE A 46 -6.52 10.14 -15.25
CA PHE A 46 -6.83 10.29 -13.85
C PHE A 46 -7.12 11.76 -13.59
N HIS A 47 -8.06 12.03 -12.73
CA HIS A 47 -8.42 13.38 -12.35
C HIS A 47 -8.43 13.48 -10.82
N ASN A 48 -7.67 14.42 -10.29
CA ASN A 48 -7.87 14.87 -8.93
C ASN A 48 -8.26 16.36 -8.95
N GLU A 49 -8.61 16.91 -7.81
CA GLU A 49 -9.09 18.29 -7.71
C GLU A 49 -8.06 19.34 -8.16
N SER A 50 -6.77 18.95 -8.25
CA SER A 50 -5.66 19.88 -8.49
C SER A 50 -5.09 19.83 -9.90
N TYR A 51 -5.20 18.72 -10.62
CA TYR A 51 -4.61 18.55 -11.94
C TYR A 51 -5.31 17.48 -12.79
N TYR A 52 -5.04 17.51 -14.10
CA TYR A 52 -5.45 16.48 -15.06
C TYR A 52 -4.24 15.63 -15.48
N SER A 53 -4.37 14.32 -15.42
CA SER A 53 -3.34 13.39 -15.88
C SER A 53 -3.61 12.93 -17.31
N LEU A 54 -2.64 13.10 -18.20
CA LEU A 54 -2.71 12.65 -19.59
C LEU A 54 -1.60 11.62 -19.88
N LYS A 55 -1.88 10.67 -20.76
CA LYS A 55 -0.82 9.82 -21.29
C LYS A 55 0.19 10.67 -22.04
N TYR A 56 1.48 10.47 -21.76
CA TYR A 56 2.51 11.24 -22.46
C TYR A 56 2.56 10.97 -23.98
N GLN A 57 1.97 9.86 -24.44
CA GLN A 57 1.83 9.52 -25.86
C GLN A 57 0.70 10.31 -26.57
N GLU A 58 -0.14 11.01 -25.82
CA GLU A 58 -1.21 11.80 -26.43
C GLU A 58 -0.63 12.83 -27.41
N ARG A 59 -1.32 12.98 -28.55
CA ARG A 59 -0.93 13.89 -29.64
C ARG A 59 -1.70 15.20 -29.64
N SER A 60 -2.56 15.38 -28.64
CA SER A 60 -3.36 16.61 -28.51
C SER A 60 -3.87 16.79 -27.09
N ILE A 61 -4.19 18.02 -26.74
CA ILE A 61 -4.97 18.38 -25.54
C ILE A 61 -6.32 18.88 -26.02
N GLU A 62 -7.40 18.29 -25.52
CA GLU A 62 -8.77 18.69 -25.83
C GLU A 62 -9.36 19.49 -24.67
N LEU A 63 -9.85 20.68 -24.95
CA LEU A 63 -10.60 21.53 -24.04
C LEU A 63 -12.08 21.49 -24.41
N ASP A 64 -12.96 21.14 -23.49
CA ASP A 64 -14.42 21.17 -23.68
C ASP A 64 -15.03 22.32 -22.87
N PHE A 65 -15.75 23.16 -23.55
CA PHE A 65 -16.38 24.36 -22.98
C PHE A 65 -17.88 24.13 -22.76
N SER A 66 -18.45 24.81 -21.79
CA SER A 66 -19.89 24.74 -21.52
C SER A 66 -20.78 25.27 -22.66
N GLN A 67 -20.21 26.11 -23.55
CA GLN A 67 -20.90 26.71 -24.69
C GLN A 67 -20.03 26.69 -25.94
N PRO A 68 -20.61 26.77 -27.16
CA PRO A 68 -19.86 26.92 -28.40
C PRO A 68 -18.99 28.20 -28.39
N ILE A 69 -17.74 28.07 -28.85
CA ILE A 69 -16.73 29.12 -28.80
C ILE A 69 -16.75 29.95 -30.07
N ASP A 70 -16.63 31.26 -29.93
CA ASP A 70 -16.30 32.18 -31.02
C ASP A 70 -14.82 32.02 -31.39
N SER A 71 -14.58 31.39 -32.54
CA SER A 71 -13.22 31.08 -33.02
C SER A 71 -12.34 32.28 -33.21
N THR A 72 -12.92 33.45 -33.46
CA THR A 72 -12.16 34.71 -33.64
C THR A 72 -11.49 35.17 -32.34
N THR A 73 -11.98 34.69 -31.20
CA THR A 73 -11.45 35.00 -29.87
C THR A 73 -10.42 34.01 -29.36
N ILE A 74 -10.14 32.92 -30.06
CA ILE A 74 -9.15 31.90 -29.63
C ILE A 74 -7.71 32.45 -29.67
N PRO A 75 -7.26 33.13 -30.72
CA PRO A 75 -5.87 33.61 -30.80
C PRO A 75 -5.48 34.50 -29.60
N GLY A 76 -4.37 34.14 -28.93
CA GLY A 76 -3.85 34.87 -27.77
C GLY A 76 -4.61 34.66 -26.44
N ASN A 77 -5.74 33.94 -26.46
CA ASN A 77 -6.53 33.67 -25.26
C ASN A 77 -6.41 32.21 -24.75
N ILE A 78 -5.68 31.36 -25.47
CA ILE A 78 -5.27 30.03 -24.97
C ILE A 78 -3.76 29.96 -25.11
N SER A 79 -3.08 29.59 -24.03
CA SER A 79 -1.64 29.33 -24.02
C SER A 79 -1.33 27.97 -23.44
N PHE A 80 -0.27 27.34 -23.96
CA PHE A 80 0.26 26.05 -23.48
C PHE A 80 1.72 26.26 -23.12
N LEU A 81 2.10 25.93 -21.88
CA LEU A 81 3.38 26.31 -21.28
C LEU A 81 4.03 25.09 -20.62
N HIS A 82 5.37 25.07 -20.63
CA HIS A 82 6.19 24.19 -19.80
C HIS A 82 7.29 25.03 -19.14
N LYS A 83 7.44 24.92 -17.82
CA LYS A 83 8.44 25.71 -17.02
C LYS A 83 8.45 27.19 -17.33
N GLY A 84 7.27 27.76 -17.55
CA GLY A 84 7.12 29.17 -17.93
C GLY A 84 7.48 29.51 -19.37
N GLY A 85 8.03 28.55 -20.14
CA GLY A 85 8.30 28.72 -21.58
C GLY A 85 7.07 28.40 -22.42
N PRO A 86 6.73 29.29 -23.39
CA PRO A 86 5.59 29.09 -24.28
C PRO A 86 5.87 27.98 -25.31
N LEU A 87 4.83 27.21 -25.65
CA LEU A 87 4.87 26.11 -26.62
C LEU A 87 3.98 26.35 -27.84
N GLU A 88 3.65 27.63 -28.15
CA GLU A 88 2.72 28.01 -29.23
C GLU A 88 3.15 27.49 -30.60
N THR A 89 4.46 27.35 -30.85
CA THR A 89 4.99 26.80 -32.11
C THR A 89 4.89 25.29 -32.21
N LYS A 90 4.50 24.61 -31.13
CA LYS A 90 4.48 23.13 -31.02
C LYS A 90 3.13 22.51 -31.32
N TYR A 91 2.08 23.32 -31.51
CA TYR A 91 0.74 22.84 -31.80
C TYR A 91 -0.02 23.74 -32.76
N LYS A 92 -1.07 23.19 -33.35
CA LYS A 92 -2.10 23.92 -34.10
C LYS A 92 -3.41 23.85 -33.33
N THR A 93 -4.13 24.94 -33.28
CA THR A 93 -5.45 24.99 -32.67
C THR A 93 -6.51 24.59 -33.69
N ILE A 94 -7.29 23.57 -33.35
CA ILE A 94 -8.46 23.08 -34.10
C ILE A 94 -9.67 23.34 -33.22
N PHE A 95 -10.78 23.80 -33.79
CA PHE A 95 -11.98 24.01 -33.02
C PHE A 95 -13.22 23.36 -33.70
N SER A 96 -14.19 22.95 -32.90
CA SER A 96 -15.47 22.43 -33.36
C SER A 96 -16.53 22.64 -32.29
N GLY A 97 -17.39 23.63 -32.50
CA GLY A 97 -18.45 23.95 -31.55
C GLY A 97 -17.93 24.33 -30.17
N ARG A 98 -18.11 23.44 -29.20
CA ARG A 98 -17.65 23.64 -27.81
C ARG A 98 -16.20 23.19 -27.57
N LYS A 99 -15.57 22.52 -28.53
CA LYS A 99 -14.26 21.91 -28.36
C LYS A 99 -13.17 22.74 -28.99
N VAL A 100 -12.08 22.93 -28.25
CA VAL A 100 -10.83 23.46 -28.75
C VAL A 100 -9.74 22.44 -28.52
N ILE A 101 -9.04 22.04 -29.58
CA ILE A 101 -8.02 21.01 -29.57
C ILE A 101 -6.67 21.65 -29.88
N LEU A 102 -5.72 21.47 -28.99
CA LEU A 102 -4.32 21.78 -29.21
C LEU A 102 -3.66 20.54 -29.83
N ALA A 103 -3.68 20.44 -31.16
CA ALA A 103 -3.12 19.31 -31.90
C ALA A 103 -1.62 19.50 -32.10
N PHE A 104 -0.80 18.62 -31.55
CA PHE A 104 0.66 18.71 -31.57
C PHE A 104 1.22 18.49 -32.97
N ASN A 105 2.25 19.24 -33.31
CA ASN A 105 3.02 19.04 -34.53
C ASN A 105 3.71 17.68 -34.50
N GLN A 106 4.11 17.17 -35.68
CA GLN A 106 4.73 15.83 -35.79
C GLN A 106 6.04 15.72 -35.01
N ASP A 107 6.79 16.82 -34.92
CA ASP A 107 8.07 16.93 -34.22
C ASP A 107 7.96 17.17 -32.70
N PHE A 108 6.74 17.27 -32.17
CA PHE A 108 6.51 17.51 -30.75
C PHE A 108 5.70 16.38 -30.11
N GLN A 109 6.16 15.93 -28.96
CA GLN A 109 5.47 14.98 -28.08
C GLN A 109 5.59 15.44 -26.63
N LEU A 110 4.56 15.16 -25.84
CA LEU A 110 4.63 15.35 -24.39
C LEU A 110 5.73 14.46 -23.82
N HIS A 111 6.46 14.95 -22.84
CA HIS A 111 7.44 14.15 -22.12
C HIS A 111 6.78 13.47 -20.92
N ALA A 112 7.18 12.25 -20.64
CA ALA A 112 6.67 11.49 -19.50
C ALA A 112 7.10 12.12 -18.18
N GLY A 113 6.18 12.25 -17.22
CA GLY A 113 6.45 12.81 -15.90
C GLY A 113 6.68 14.34 -15.90
N TRP A 114 6.19 15.04 -16.90
CA TRP A 114 6.31 16.49 -16.96
C TRP A 114 5.01 17.19 -16.59
N LYS A 115 5.16 18.44 -16.14
CA LYS A 115 4.07 19.34 -15.78
C LYS A 115 3.92 20.44 -16.83
N TYR A 116 2.71 20.55 -17.36
CA TYR A 116 2.33 21.57 -18.34
C TYR A 116 1.20 22.42 -17.77
N LEU A 117 1.09 23.65 -18.27
CA LEU A 117 0.01 24.55 -17.92
C LEU A 117 -0.75 24.95 -19.18
N VAL A 118 -2.07 24.81 -19.14
CA VAL A 118 -2.97 25.36 -20.15
C VAL A 118 -3.72 26.52 -19.51
N THR A 119 -3.51 27.74 -20.03
CA THR A 119 -4.23 28.91 -19.52
C THR A 119 -5.26 29.37 -20.55
N VAL A 120 -6.49 29.57 -20.11
CA VAL A 120 -7.59 30.13 -20.88
C VAL A 120 -7.95 31.48 -20.26
N LYS A 121 -7.81 32.53 -21.04
CA LYS A 121 -8.01 33.92 -20.58
C LYS A 121 -9.46 34.37 -20.76
N THR A 122 -9.88 35.34 -19.99
CA THR A 122 -11.20 35.99 -20.05
C THR A 122 -11.52 36.70 -21.39
N GLY A 123 -10.53 36.88 -22.26
CA GLY A 123 -10.73 37.35 -23.63
C GLY A 123 -11.46 36.34 -24.52
N LEU A 124 -11.39 35.04 -24.21
CA LEU A 124 -12.14 33.99 -24.90
C LEU A 124 -13.65 34.14 -24.63
N ARG A 125 -14.47 33.99 -25.69
CA ARG A 125 -15.92 34.17 -25.61
C ARG A 125 -16.65 33.02 -26.28
N SER A 126 -17.86 32.73 -25.79
CA SER A 126 -18.81 31.91 -26.53
C SER A 126 -19.37 32.67 -27.73
N THR A 127 -20.02 31.97 -28.67
CA THR A 127 -20.74 32.58 -29.80
C THR A 127 -21.88 33.51 -29.35
N THR A 128 -22.33 33.40 -28.11
CA THR A 128 -23.32 34.29 -27.49
C THR A 128 -22.70 35.41 -26.63
N GLY A 129 -21.36 35.52 -26.64
CA GLY A 129 -20.63 36.59 -25.93
C GLY A 129 -20.34 36.29 -24.46
N VAL A 130 -20.68 35.12 -23.94
CA VAL A 130 -20.40 34.71 -22.56
C VAL A 130 -18.89 34.51 -22.37
N LYS A 131 -18.34 34.95 -21.25
CA LYS A 131 -16.92 34.90 -20.89
C LYS A 131 -16.69 34.01 -19.65
N LEU A 132 -15.42 33.65 -19.43
CA LEU A 132 -14.97 33.16 -18.13
C LEU A 132 -15.10 34.23 -17.06
N SER A 133 -15.34 33.87 -15.82
CA SER A 133 -15.35 34.80 -14.67
C SER A 133 -13.96 35.36 -14.36
N SER A 134 -12.93 34.56 -14.57
CA SER A 134 -11.51 34.89 -14.44
C SER A 134 -10.69 34.03 -15.38
N ASP A 135 -9.42 34.35 -15.56
CA ASP A 135 -8.49 33.47 -16.26
C ASP A 135 -8.42 32.12 -15.55
N VAL A 136 -8.46 31.04 -16.31
CA VAL A 136 -8.40 29.67 -15.82
C VAL A 136 -7.07 29.06 -16.22
N THR A 137 -6.30 28.61 -15.25
CA THR A 137 -5.08 27.83 -15.48
C THR A 137 -5.30 26.40 -15.08
N ILE A 138 -5.13 25.47 -16.01
CA ILE A 138 -5.30 24.05 -15.84
C ILE A 138 -3.92 23.42 -15.82
N GLU A 139 -3.59 22.75 -14.73
CA GLU A 139 -2.37 21.95 -14.62
C GLU A 139 -2.60 20.60 -15.29
N VAL A 140 -1.69 20.23 -16.18
CA VAL A 140 -1.68 18.94 -16.88
C VAL A 140 -0.39 18.23 -16.52
N ARG A 141 -0.52 17.06 -15.92
CA ARG A 141 0.59 16.14 -15.60
C ARG A 141 0.57 14.97 -16.55
N THR A 142 1.73 14.58 -17.04
CA THR A 142 1.84 13.42 -17.93
C THR A 142 2.23 12.17 -17.15
N THR A 143 1.66 11.04 -17.58
CA THR A 143 1.96 9.72 -16.97
C THR A 143 3.43 9.35 -17.11
N ALA A 144 3.90 8.45 -16.23
CA ALA A 144 5.22 7.86 -16.37
C ALA A 144 5.32 6.96 -17.61
N LYS A 145 6.54 6.75 -18.10
CA LYS A 145 6.83 5.62 -19.01
C LYS A 145 6.57 4.31 -18.26
N GLN A 146 5.72 3.47 -18.81
CA GLN A 146 5.37 2.21 -18.17
C GLN A 146 6.50 1.19 -18.30
N LEU A 147 6.69 0.38 -17.25
CA LEU A 147 7.63 -0.72 -17.28
C LEU A 147 7.22 -1.74 -18.36
N GLY A 148 8.18 -2.16 -19.18
CA GLY A 148 8.00 -3.19 -20.20
C GLY A 148 7.39 -2.71 -21.51
N VAL A 149 6.67 -1.59 -21.54
CA VAL A 149 6.05 -1.02 -22.76
C VAL A 149 6.98 0.01 -23.40
N ASP A 150 7.67 0.78 -22.60
CA ASP A 150 8.55 1.88 -23.03
C ASP A 150 10.02 1.57 -22.76
N ASN A 151 10.54 0.54 -23.38
CA ASN A 151 11.93 0.06 -23.20
C ASN A 151 13.00 0.90 -23.93
N ASP A 152 12.69 2.13 -24.29
CA ASP A 152 13.63 3.03 -24.99
C ASP A 152 14.72 3.63 -24.08
N SER A 153 14.63 3.43 -22.76
CA SER A 153 15.60 3.93 -21.79
C SER A 153 16.54 2.83 -21.32
N THR A 154 17.83 3.05 -21.51
CA THR A 154 18.91 2.24 -20.92
C THR A 154 19.25 2.66 -19.49
N THR A 155 18.61 3.71 -18.97
CA THR A 155 18.88 4.28 -17.65
C THR A 155 18.01 3.61 -16.60
N ARG A 156 18.64 3.02 -15.59
CA ARG A 156 17.95 2.44 -14.45
C ARG A 156 17.46 3.54 -13.52
N ASN A 157 16.14 3.69 -13.46
CA ASN A 157 15.50 4.85 -12.82
C ASN A 157 14.22 4.50 -12.05
N SER A 158 13.94 3.22 -11.86
CA SER A 158 12.70 2.78 -11.25
C SER A 158 12.96 1.90 -10.02
N ILE A 159 12.11 2.05 -9.02
CA ILE A 159 12.03 1.19 -7.84
C ILE A 159 10.76 0.36 -7.97
N VAL A 160 10.88 -0.95 -7.88
CA VAL A 160 9.75 -1.87 -7.81
C VAL A 160 9.60 -2.32 -6.36
N CYS A 161 8.40 -2.20 -5.79
CA CYS A 161 8.11 -2.64 -4.42
C CYS A 161 7.07 -3.75 -4.43
N ILE A 162 7.35 -4.83 -3.71
CA ILE A 162 6.44 -5.95 -3.44
C ILE A 162 6.43 -6.25 -1.95
N SER A 163 5.34 -6.81 -1.43
CA SER A 163 5.24 -7.26 -0.04
C SER A 163 4.24 -8.41 0.11
N ASP A 164 4.10 -8.90 1.33
CA ASP A 164 3.00 -9.78 1.74
C ASP A 164 2.85 -10.99 0.80
N ILE A 165 3.95 -11.70 0.59
CA ILE A 165 4.02 -12.89 -0.26
C ILE A 165 3.66 -14.13 0.53
N HIS A 166 4.14 -14.25 1.77
CA HIS A 166 3.87 -15.34 2.71
C HIS A 166 4.27 -16.72 2.17
N LEU A 167 5.54 -16.87 1.80
CA LEU A 167 6.11 -18.17 1.45
C LEU A 167 6.12 -19.08 2.68
N GLY A 168 5.27 -20.07 2.69
CA GLY A 168 5.18 -21.06 3.77
C GLY A 168 6.02 -22.31 3.50
N ASP A 169 6.08 -23.21 4.48
CA ASP A 169 6.80 -24.48 4.34
C ASP A 169 6.07 -25.45 3.39
N GLN A 170 6.78 -26.50 2.95
CA GLN A 170 6.24 -27.49 2.03
C GLN A 170 4.99 -28.20 2.58
N ARG A 171 4.92 -28.42 3.87
CA ARG A 171 3.79 -29.11 4.50
C ARG A 171 2.57 -28.23 4.53
N SER A 172 2.75 -26.95 4.89
CA SER A 172 1.69 -25.94 4.83
C SER A 172 1.11 -25.82 3.42
N ALA A 173 1.96 -25.86 2.40
CA ALA A 173 1.54 -25.80 1.01
C ALA A 173 0.75 -27.04 0.58
N VAL A 174 1.21 -28.26 0.93
CA VAL A 174 0.55 -29.53 0.59
C VAL A 174 -0.78 -29.68 1.31
N LEU A 175 -0.86 -29.22 2.57
CA LEU A 175 -2.07 -29.31 3.38
C LEU A 175 -3.04 -28.16 3.17
N GLY A 176 -2.69 -27.17 2.34
CA GLY A 176 -3.55 -26.05 2.01
C GLY A 176 -3.60 -24.93 3.06
N TYR A 177 -2.61 -24.86 3.97
CA TYR A 177 -2.51 -23.84 5.02
C TYR A 177 -1.70 -22.62 4.59
N CYS A 178 -0.82 -22.79 3.63
CA CYS A 178 0.00 -21.71 3.10
C CYS A 178 -0.87 -20.66 2.39
N TRP A 179 -0.62 -19.41 2.68
CA TRP A 179 -1.35 -18.31 2.04
C TRP A 179 -0.92 -18.06 0.60
N PHE A 180 0.28 -18.54 0.23
CA PHE A 180 0.84 -18.40 -1.08
C PHE A 180 1.11 -19.76 -1.75
N THR A 181 0.29 -20.13 -2.74
CA THR A 181 0.49 -21.34 -3.56
C THR A 181 0.06 -21.14 -5.00
N LYS A 182 -1.01 -20.36 -5.23
CA LYS A 182 -1.64 -20.19 -6.55
C LYS A 182 -0.99 -19.09 -7.40
N ASN A 183 -0.17 -18.24 -6.80
CA ASN A 183 0.44 -17.07 -7.46
C ASN A 183 1.93 -17.27 -7.79
N SER A 184 2.53 -18.45 -7.56
CA SER A 184 3.96 -18.72 -7.79
C SER A 184 4.39 -18.39 -9.22
N ALA A 185 3.67 -18.89 -10.22
CA ALA A 185 3.99 -18.62 -11.63
C ALA A 185 3.93 -17.12 -11.99
N ALA A 186 2.97 -16.39 -11.42
CA ALA A 186 2.86 -14.96 -11.62
C ALA A 186 4.04 -14.22 -10.98
N LEU A 187 4.42 -14.58 -9.75
CA LEU A 187 5.55 -13.94 -9.06
C LEU A 187 6.88 -14.28 -9.74
N GLU A 188 7.11 -15.53 -10.13
CA GLU A 188 8.32 -15.91 -10.89
C GLU A 188 8.40 -15.14 -12.21
N SER A 189 7.27 -14.93 -12.89
CA SER A 189 7.20 -14.12 -14.11
C SER A 189 7.55 -12.65 -13.82
N LEU A 190 6.99 -12.04 -12.77
CA LEU A 190 7.34 -10.67 -12.38
C LEU A 190 8.83 -10.54 -12.02
N LEU A 191 9.37 -11.46 -11.24
CA LEU A 191 10.80 -11.45 -10.89
C LEU A 191 11.70 -11.62 -12.12
N GLY A 192 11.29 -12.46 -13.08
CA GLY A 192 11.97 -12.60 -14.37
C GLY A 192 11.94 -11.30 -15.18
N PHE A 193 10.79 -10.61 -15.18
CA PHE A 193 10.64 -9.29 -15.80
C PHE A 193 11.54 -8.24 -15.12
N VAL A 194 11.57 -8.18 -13.79
CA VAL A 194 12.45 -7.29 -13.02
C VAL A 194 13.92 -7.56 -13.34
N GLN A 195 14.32 -8.84 -13.38
CA GLN A 195 15.69 -9.25 -13.69
C GLN A 195 16.15 -8.81 -15.08
N SER A 196 15.28 -8.91 -16.09
CA SER A 196 15.58 -8.56 -17.48
C SER A 196 15.43 -7.07 -17.78
N SER A 197 14.69 -6.33 -16.95
CA SER A 197 14.40 -4.91 -17.18
C SER A 197 15.65 -4.06 -17.11
N GLN A 198 15.83 -3.19 -18.08
CA GLN A 198 16.88 -2.16 -18.08
C GLN A 198 16.49 -0.91 -17.28
N GLN A 199 15.24 -0.79 -16.86
CA GLN A 199 14.72 0.37 -16.13
C GLN A 199 14.73 0.18 -14.61
N VAL A 200 14.67 -1.06 -14.12
CA VAL A 200 14.60 -1.33 -12.68
C VAL A 200 15.97 -1.19 -12.05
N LYS A 201 16.12 -0.20 -11.17
CA LYS A 201 17.31 0.06 -10.37
C LYS A 201 17.29 -0.72 -9.06
N GLN A 202 16.10 -0.81 -8.44
CA GLN A 202 15.90 -1.46 -7.15
C GLN A 202 14.63 -2.31 -7.15
N LEU A 203 14.72 -3.50 -6.56
CA LEU A 203 13.60 -4.30 -6.12
C LEU A 203 13.59 -4.26 -4.59
N VAL A 204 12.50 -3.76 -4.00
CA VAL A 204 12.34 -3.64 -2.55
C VAL A 204 11.25 -4.60 -2.10
N ILE A 205 11.60 -5.50 -1.18
CA ILE A 205 10.63 -6.35 -0.48
C ILE A 205 10.27 -5.65 0.81
N LEU A 206 9.01 -5.22 0.92
CA LEU A 206 8.48 -4.48 2.07
C LEU A 206 7.88 -5.44 3.11
N GLY A 207 8.62 -6.47 3.49
CA GLY A 207 8.24 -7.43 4.52
C GLY A 207 7.34 -8.58 4.06
N ASP A 208 7.19 -9.54 4.95
CA ASP A 208 6.34 -10.73 4.81
C ASP A 208 6.61 -11.53 3.52
N LEU A 209 7.92 -11.70 3.19
CA LEU A 209 8.31 -12.65 2.15
C LEU A 209 8.10 -14.08 2.62
N PHE A 210 8.55 -14.38 3.84
CA PHE A 210 8.40 -15.69 4.47
C PHE A 210 7.30 -15.66 5.52
N ASP A 211 6.63 -16.79 5.68
CA ASP A 211 5.58 -16.93 6.70
C ASP A 211 5.99 -17.95 7.76
N GLU A 212 6.27 -17.43 8.93
CA GLU A 212 6.57 -18.24 10.10
C GLU A 212 5.34 -18.41 11.02
N TRP A 213 4.29 -17.63 10.80
CA TRP A 213 3.10 -17.61 11.67
C TRP A 213 2.06 -18.67 11.29
N VAL A 214 1.81 -18.87 10.02
CA VAL A 214 0.78 -19.78 9.52
C VAL A 214 1.38 -21.13 9.16
N ILE A 215 1.92 -21.82 10.15
CA ILE A 215 2.53 -23.12 9.97
C ILE A 215 1.87 -24.13 10.88
N PRO A 216 1.56 -25.34 10.38
CA PRO A 216 0.99 -26.39 11.18
C PRO A 216 2.06 -27.01 12.08
N TYR A 217 2.47 -26.32 13.13
CA TYR A 217 3.28 -26.93 14.16
C TYR A 217 2.41 -27.81 15.04
N ARG A 218 2.87 -29.01 15.32
CA ARG A 218 2.30 -29.82 16.37
C ARG A 218 2.51 -29.12 17.71
N LEU A 219 1.49 -29.15 18.57
CA LEU A 219 1.56 -28.61 19.94
C LEU A 219 2.62 -29.27 20.82
N SER A 220 3.31 -30.30 20.38
CA SER A 220 4.32 -31.03 21.13
C SER A 220 5.53 -31.32 20.27
N PRO A 221 6.65 -31.43 20.92
CA PRO A 221 7.77 -30.54 20.74
C PRO A 221 8.23 -30.65 19.33
N LEU A 222 8.62 -29.52 18.75
CA LEU A 222 9.55 -29.49 17.66
C LEU A 222 9.28 -30.50 16.57
N ASP A 223 9.27 -30.02 15.44
CA ASP A 223 9.41 -30.82 14.26
C ASP A 223 10.82 -31.46 14.18
N THR A 224 11.20 -32.15 15.23
CA THR A 224 12.44 -32.93 15.30
C THR A 224 12.51 -33.98 14.19
N LEU A 225 11.34 -34.42 13.68
CA LEU A 225 11.25 -35.32 12.53
C LEU A 225 11.72 -34.62 11.23
N ALA A 226 11.62 -33.31 11.12
CA ALA A 226 12.12 -32.55 9.97
C ALA A 226 13.50 -31.93 10.22
N GLY A 227 14.09 -32.11 11.39
CA GLY A 227 15.39 -31.53 11.73
C GLY A 227 15.38 -30.03 12.03
N ILE A 228 14.19 -29.42 12.15
CA ILE A 228 14.04 -27.98 12.43
C ILE A 228 14.17 -27.73 13.91
N ARG A 229 15.21 -27.02 14.32
CA ARG A 229 15.52 -26.73 15.73
C ARG A 229 15.66 -25.24 16.02
N THR A 230 15.93 -24.43 14.98
CA THR A 230 16.24 -23.01 15.09
C THR A 230 15.44 -22.21 14.07
N SER A 231 15.33 -20.90 14.25
CA SER A 231 14.76 -19.99 13.24
C SER A 231 15.48 -20.13 11.91
N ARG A 232 16.81 -20.28 11.95
CA ARG A 232 17.62 -20.52 10.76
C ARG A 232 17.19 -21.79 10.02
N ASP A 233 17.10 -22.92 10.73
CA ASP A 233 16.68 -24.20 10.11
C ASP A 233 15.29 -24.06 9.48
N TYR A 234 14.39 -23.32 10.13
CA TYR A 234 13.06 -23.06 9.63
C TYR A 234 13.09 -22.26 8.32
N PHE A 235 13.68 -21.06 8.32
CA PHE A 235 13.70 -20.23 7.13
C PHE A 235 14.45 -20.87 5.96
N LEU A 236 15.52 -21.63 6.23
CA LEU A 236 16.19 -22.45 5.22
C LEU A 236 15.29 -23.55 4.65
N SER A 237 14.49 -24.19 5.50
CA SER A 237 13.51 -25.20 5.07
C SER A 237 12.45 -24.58 4.15
N VAL A 238 11.91 -23.42 4.52
CA VAL A 238 10.95 -22.69 3.68
C VAL A 238 11.57 -22.28 2.35
N ALA A 239 12.76 -21.69 2.38
CA ALA A 239 13.45 -21.22 1.18
C ALA A 239 13.79 -22.34 0.19
N ASN A 240 14.10 -23.52 0.70
CA ASN A 240 14.45 -24.70 -0.10
C ASN A 240 13.24 -25.59 -0.43
N ALA A 241 12.04 -25.24 0.03
CA ALA A 241 10.84 -26.00 -0.29
C ALA A 241 10.60 -26.02 -1.82
N PRO A 242 10.22 -27.18 -2.41
CA PRO A 242 9.97 -27.29 -3.85
C PRO A 242 8.99 -26.26 -4.40
N VAL A 243 8.02 -25.83 -3.61
CA VAL A 243 7.03 -24.80 -3.98
C VAL A 243 7.60 -23.39 -4.03
N ASN A 244 8.73 -23.13 -3.38
CA ASN A 244 9.31 -21.79 -3.21
C ASN A 244 10.65 -21.63 -3.94
N ILE A 245 11.36 -22.73 -4.22
CA ILE A 245 12.74 -22.68 -4.71
C ILE A 245 12.90 -21.89 -6.01
N GLY A 246 11.89 -21.90 -6.89
CA GLY A 246 11.89 -21.12 -8.13
C GLY A 246 11.95 -19.62 -7.84
N ILE A 247 11.12 -19.13 -6.93
CA ILE A 247 11.07 -17.73 -6.50
C ILE A 247 12.38 -17.33 -5.83
N VAL A 248 12.85 -18.14 -4.88
CA VAL A 248 14.10 -17.87 -4.15
C VAL A 248 15.29 -17.81 -5.09
N ASN A 249 15.38 -18.70 -6.08
CA ASN A 249 16.43 -18.67 -7.09
C ASN A 249 16.37 -17.43 -8.00
N LYS A 250 15.16 -16.94 -8.31
CA LYS A 250 15.01 -15.66 -9.02
C LYS A 250 15.53 -14.49 -8.19
N LEU A 251 15.19 -14.45 -6.90
CA LEU A 251 15.68 -13.42 -5.98
C LEU A 251 17.22 -13.48 -5.85
N LYS A 252 17.81 -14.67 -5.71
CA LYS A 252 19.27 -14.87 -5.73
C LYS A 252 19.90 -14.31 -7.02
N SER A 253 19.29 -14.61 -8.16
CA SER A 253 19.78 -14.15 -9.46
C SER A 253 19.71 -12.62 -9.60
N ILE A 254 18.67 -11.98 -9.06
CA ILE A 254 18.54 -10.52 -9.03
C ILE A 254 19.63 -9.93 -8.13
N ALA A 255 19.78 -10.44 -6.91
CA ALA A 255 20.75 -9.92 -5.93
C ALA A 255 22.20 -10.05 -6.40
N SER A 256 22.55 -11.17 -7.08
CA SER A 256 23.90 -11.43 -7.60
C SER A 256 24.19 -10.79 -8.96
N GLY A 257 23.15 -10.40 -9.69
CA GLY A 257 23.28 -9.93 -11.08
C GLY A 257 23.92 -8.54 -11.24
N GLY A 258 24.07 -7.77 -10.15
CA GLY A 258 24.75 -6.46 -10.13
C GLY A 258 24.01 -5.31 -10.82
N ASN A 259 22.94 -5.61 -11.52
CA ASN A 259 22.17 -4.62 -12.28
C ASN A 259 21.00 -4.00 -11.50
N THR A 260 20.35 -4.80 -10.67
CA THR A 260 19.22 -4.39 -9.82
C THR A 260 19.59 -4.71 -8.39
N GLN A 261 19.52 -3.72 -7.51
CA GLN A 261 19.72 -3.95 -6.07
C GLN A 261 18.48 -4.61 -5.49
N LEU A 262 18.67 -5.69 -4.73
CA LEU A 262 17.59 -6.31 -3.95
C LEU A 262 17.68 -5.83 -2.50
N ILE A 263 16.66 -5.12 -2.04
CA ILE A 263 16.53 -4.61 -0.69
C ILE A 263 15.44 -5.39 0.04
N TYR A 264 15.68 -5.73 1.29
CA TYR A 264 14.75 -6.48 2.13
C TYR A 264 14.50 -5.75 3.44
N ILE A 265 13.25 -5.47 3.72
CA ILE A 265 12.77 -4.92 4.99
C ILE A 265 11.95 -6.04 5.65
N PRO A 266 12.14 -6.37 6.93
CA PRO A 266 11.33 -7.39 7.60
C PRO A 266 9.87 -6.93 7.80
N GLY A 267 8.94 -7.90 7.78
CA GLY A 267 7.57 -7.73 8.22
C GLY A 267 7.31 -8.43 9.55
N ASN A 268 6.04 -8.53 9.94
CA ASN A 268 5.69 -9.21 11.18
C ASN A 268 5.75 -10.74 11.03
N HIS A 269 5.40 -11.30 9.87
CA HIS A 269 5.45 -12.75 9.66
C HIS A 269 6.88 -13.31 9.50
N ASP A 270 7.82 -12.46 9.25
CA ASP A 270 9.24 -12.82 9.16
C ASP A 270 10.15 -12.01 10.10
N MET A 271 9.59 -11.48 11.20
CA MET A 271 10.32 -10.67 12.19
C MET A 271 11.46 -11.41 12.90
N LEU A 272 11.49 -12.73 12.84
CA LEU A 272 12.58 -13.56 13.37
C LEU A 272 13.72 -13.79 12.39
N LEU A 273 13.56 -13.31 11.17
CA LEU A 273 14.60 -13.34 10.17
C LEU A 273 15.71 -12.36 10.56
N THR A 274 16.96 -12.82 10.52
CA THR A 274 18.12 -11.97 10.77
C THR A 274 18.90 -11.70 9.49
N GLN A 275 19.79 -10.73 9.53
CA GLN A 275 20.66 -10.42 8.40
C GLN A 275 21.46 -11.64 7.96
N GLU A 276 21.99 -12.40 8.90
CA GLU A 276 22.80 -13.60 8.62
C GLU A 276 21.96 -14.67 7.90
N ILE A 277 20.74 -14.91 8.37
CA ILE A 277 19.85 -15.91 7.77
C ILE A 277 19.44 -15.51 6.35
N ILE A 278 19.00 -14.26 6.16
CA ILE A 278 18.56 -13.82 4.83
C ILE A 278 19.72 -13.77 3.83
N GLN A 279 20.92 -13.38 4.26
CA GLN A 279 22.10 -13.40 3.40
C GLN A 279 22.60 -14.81 3.08
N GLU A 280 22.36 -15.78 3.94
CA GLU A 280 22.57 -17.19 3.62
C GLU A 280 21.57 -17.70 2.58
N ILE A 281 20.30 -17.31 2.72
CA ILE A 281 19.23 -17.68 1.78
C ILE A 281 19.42 -16.96 0.44
N ILE A 282 19.66 -15.65 0.46
CA ILE A 282 19.78 -14.79 -0.74
C ILE A 282 21.08 -13.99 -0.63
N PRO A 283 22.22 -14.57 -1.04
CA PRO A 283 23.50 -13.86 -1.05
C PRO A 283 23.43 -12.56 -1.87
N GLY A 284 23.91 -11.45 -1.30
CA GLY A 284 23.91 -10.14 -1.94
C GLY A 284 22.66 -9.29 -1.67
N VAL A 285 21.68 -9.80 -0.93
CA VAL A 285 20.53 -9.00 -0.48
C VAL A 285 21.00 -7.90 0.49
N ILE A 286 20.42 -6.70 0.36
CA ILE A 286 20.65 -5.57 1.26
C ILE A 286 19.58 -5.61 2.34
N TRP A 287 19.98 -5.97 3.55
CA TRP A 287 19.09 -6.03 4.71
C TRP A 287 18.87 -4.66 5.32
N GLN A 288 17.63 -4.35 5.64
CA GLN A 288 17.19 -3.10 6.25
C GLN A 288 16.34 -3.34 7.51
N GLY A 289 16.67 -4.35 8.29
CA GLY A 289 15.99 -4.69 9.53
C GLY A 289 16.88 -4.49 10.76
N ASP A 290 16.25 -4.42 11.93
CA ASP A 290 16.89 -4.42 13.23
C ASP A 290 16.63 -5.71 14.03
N SER A 291 17.14 -5.78 15.25
CA SER A 291 17.00 -6.95 16.13
C SER A 291 15.58 -7.13 16.69
N THR A 292 14.68 -6.17 16.50
CA THR A 292 13.28 -6.25 16.94
C THR A 292 12.35 -6.72 15.85
N GLY A 293 12.84 -6.93 14.62
CA GLY A 293 12.02 -7.27 13.45
C GLY A 293 11.38 -6.05 12.80
N LEU A 294 11.84 -4.85 13.14
CA LEU A 294 11.47 -3.60 12.47
C LEU A 294 12.51 -3.21 11.44
N GLY A 295 12.11 -2.38 10.50
CA GLY A 295 13.03 -1.85 9.50
C GLY A 295 12.39 -0.79 8.62
N HIS A 296 13.24 0.03 8.01
CA HIS A 296 12.82 1.00 7.01
C HIS A 296 13.95 1.23 6.01
N TYR A 297 13.59 1.69 4.83
CA TYR A 297 14.53 2.03 3.78
C TYR A 297 14.19 3.37 3.14
N SER A 298 15.20 4.20 2.93
CA SER A 298 15.07 5.48 2.22
C SER A 298 16.07 5.50 1.06
N PRO A 299 15.63 5.25 -0.17
CA PRO A 299 16.50 5.31 -1.35
C PRO A 299 17.02 6.71 -1.62
N MET A 300 16.31 7.72 -1.12
CA MET A 300 16.64 9.14 -1.18
C MET A 300 15.87 9.91 -0.09
N SER A 301 16.24 11.18 0.13
CA SER A 301 15.75 11.98 1.27
C SER A 301 14.24 12.17 1.32
N GLU A 302 13.55 12.03 0.21
CA GLU A 302 12.11 12.32 0.09
C GLU A 302 11.24 11.07 0.01
N ILE A 303 11.84 9.87 0.03
CA ILE A 303 11.13 8.58 -0.07
C ILE A 303 11.47 7.71 1.13
N VAL A 304 10.46 7.18 1.79
CA VAL A 304 10.59 6.19 2.86
C VAL A 304 9.69 4.99 2.61
N MET A 305 10.20 3.84 2.99
CA MET A 305 9.54 2.55 2.83
C MET A 305 9.69 1.75 4.12
N GLU A 306 8.61 1.14 4.58
CA GLU A 306 8.62 0.18 5.67
C GLU A 306 7.48 -0.84 5.49
N HIS A 307 7.46 -1.92 6.29
CA HIS A 307 6.34 -2.84 6.22
C HIS A 307 5.07 -2.22 6.80
N GLY A 308 5.16 -1.54 7.95
CA GLY A 308 4.05 -0.83 8.58
C GLY A 308 3.50 -1.49 9.83
N HIS A 309 3.92 -2.71 10.20
CA HIS A 309 3.39 -3.46 11.34
C HIS A 309 3.71 -2.85 12.72
N ARG A 310 4.64 -1.92 12.83
CA ARG A 310 4.95 -1.27 14.11
C ARG A 310 3.82 -0.39 14.66
N TYR A 311 2.86 -0.03 13.82
CA TYR A 311 1.69 0.76 14.21
C TYR A 311 0.52 -0.12 14.65
N ASP A 312 0.54 -1.40 14.28
CA ASP A 312 -0.55 -2.32 14.52
C ASP A 312 -0.45 -2.93 15.93
N PHE A 313 -1.49 -2.77 16.73
CA PHE A 313 -1.54 -3.30 18.09
C PHE A 313 -1.26 -4.80 18.16
N PHE A 314 -1.74 -5.56 17.18
CA PHE A 314 -1.64 -7.02 17.18
C PHE A 314 -0.36 -7.55 16.56
N ASN A 315 0.31 -6.76 15.74
CA ASN A 315 1.42 -7.21 14.90
C ASN A 315 2.75 -6.53 15.23
N CYS A 316 2.75 -5.44 16.03
CA CYS A 316 3.99 -4.78 16.40
C CYS A 316 4.83 -5.61 17.40
N PRO A 317 6.16 -5.51 17.36
CA PRO A 317 7.01 -6.18 18.33
C PRO A 317 6.67 -5.83 19.79
N GLN A 318 6.55 -6.84 20.67
CA GLN A 318 6.07 -6.72 22.04
C GLN A 318 7.09 -7.20 23.10
N PRO A 319 8.36 -6.75 23.12
CA PRO A 319 9.36 -7.26 24.06
C PRO A 319 9.10 -6.89 25.54
N LEU A 320 8.19 -5.95 25.81
CA LEU A 320 7.82 -5.63 27.20
C LEU A 320 6.94 -6.72 27.83
N THR A 321 6.11 -7.39 27.05
CA THR A 321 5.21 -8.46 27.51
C THR A 321 5.86 -9.83 27.45
N ALA A 322 6.87 -10.00 26.58
CA ALA A 322 7.63 -11.22 26.41
C ALA A 322 9.13 -10.90 26.39
N PRO A 323 9.77 -10.62 27.55
CA PRO A 323 11.19 -10.29 27.61
C PRO A 323 12.06 -11.33 26.89
N GLY A 324 12.91 -10.89 25.98
CA GLY A 324 13.70 -11.77 25.12
C GLY A 324 12.99 -12.26 23.86
N HIS A 325 11.72 -11.92 23.67
CA HIS A 325 10.93 -12.26 22.48
C HIS A 325 10.34 -10.99 21.88
N THR A 326 10.27 -10.93 20.57
CA THR A 326 9.66 -9.80 19.84
C THR A 326 8.22 -10.07 19.43
N LEU A 327 7.68 -11.22 19.76
CA LEU A 327 6.41 -11.72 19.24
C LEU A 327 5.20 -10.94 19.71
N PRO A 328 4.35 -10.53 18.77
CA PRO A 328 3.09 -9.87 19.04
C PRO A 328 1.94 -10.85 19.30
N PRO A 329 0.78 -10.35 19.78
CA PRO A 329 -0.41 -11.19 19.98
C PRO A 329 -0.85 -11.93 18.71
N GLY A 330 -0.76 -11.30 17.54
CA GLY A 330 -1.12 -11.86 16.26
C GLY A 330 -0.38 -13.16 15.93
N TYR A 331 0.89 -13.24 16.32
CA TYR A 331 1.66 -14.48 16.19
C TYR A 331 0.97 -15.67 16.86
N PHE A 332 0.59 -15.52 18.11
CA PHE A 332 -0.05 -16.60 18.89
C PHE A 332 -1.40 -16.99 18.32
N ILE A 333 -2.18 -16.01 17.85
CA ILE A 333 -3.48 -16.23 17.24
C ILE A 333 -3.35 -17.00 15.93
N SER A 334 -2.44 -16.60 15.06
CA SER A 334 -2.19 -17.28 13.80
C SER A 334 -1.73 -18.71 14.00
N ARG A 335 -0.92 -18.97 15.03
CA ARG A 335 -0.54 -20.33 15.44
C ARG A 335 -1.71 -21.17 15.91
N LEU A 336 -2.63 -20.58 16.68
CA LEU A 336 -3.84 -21.27 17.12
C LEU A 336 -4.76 -21.59 15.95
N ASP A 337 -4.91 -20.68 15.00
CA ASP A 337 -5.70 -20.92 13.79
C ASP A 337 -5.10 -22.04 12.93
N ALA A 338 -3.78 -22.00 12.71
CA ALA A 338 -3.06 -23.06 12.00
C ALA A 338 -3.23 -24.43 12.67
N GLN A 339 -3.18 -24.48 14.00
CA GLN A 339 -3.44 -25.69 14.76
C GLN A 339 -4.89 -26.17 14.58
N GLY A 340 -5.86 -25.27 14.71
CA GLY A 340 -7.28 -25.60 14.52
C GLY A 340 -7.55 -26.14 13.14
N LEU A 341 -6.97 -25.54 12.12
CA LEU A 341 -7.10 -25.98 10.73
C LEU A 341 -6.50 -27.37 10.52
N MET A 342 -5.34 -27.64 11.09
CA MET A 342 -4.68 -28.95 11.01
C MET A 342 -5.52 -30.06 11.66
N GLU A 343 -6.20 -29.76 12.75
CA GLU A 343 -6.95 -30.77 13.51
C GLU A 343 -8.39 -30.96 13.03
N THR A 344 -9.01 -29.92 12.48
CA THR A 344 -10.44 -29.95 12.10
C THR A 344 -10.68 -29.77 10.61
N GLY A 345 -9.65 -29.37 9.85
CA GLY A 345 -9.80 -28.98 8.45
C GLY A 345 -10.52 -27.64 8.25
N LYS A 346 -10.70 -26.84 9.32
CA LYS A 346 -11.41 -25.56 9.26
C LYS A 346 -10.62 -24.47 9.96
N HIS A 347 -10.54 -23.30 9.33
CA HIS A 347 -10.04 -22.11 9.99
C HIS A 347 -10.97 -21.69 11.13
N ILE A 348 -10.44 -21.55 12.32
CA ILE A 348 -11.20 -21.11 13.48
C ILE A 348 -11.64 -19.65 13.26
N LEU A 349 -10.74 -18.83 12.73
CA LEU A 349 -10.98 -17.40 12.51
C LEU A 349 -11.92 -17.09 11.36
N LYS A 350 -12.02 -17.93 10.32
CA LYS A 350 -12.94 -17.70 9.19
C LYS A 350 -14.42 -17.76 9.52
N ASN A 351 -14.79 -18.40 10.63
CA ASN A 351 -16.20 -18.55 11.02
C ASN A 351 -16.73 -17.36 11.84
N THR A 352 -15.91 -16.37 12.10
CA THR A 352 -16.26 -15.23 12.98
C THR A 352 -16.42 -13.90 12.25
N LYS A 353 -16.49 -13.89 10.91
CA LYS A 353 -16.68 -12.65 10.14
C LYS A 353 -18.07 -12.05 10.40
N SER A 354 -18.10 -10.92 11.09
CA SER A 354 -19.18 -9.95 11.04
C SER A 354 -18.77 -8.74 10.16
N GLU A 355 -19.70 -7.89 9.82
CA GLU A 355 -19.45 -6.76 8.93
C GLU A 355 -18.72 -5.57 9.58
N ASN A 356 -18.30 -5.69 10.86
CA ASN A 356 -17.70 -4.60 11.65
C ASN A 356 -16.39 -5.08 12.32
N GLY A 357 -15.29 -5.00 11.61
CA GLY A 357 -13.93 -5.55 11.89
C GLY A 357 -13.38 -5.65 13.32
N ASP A 358 -13.79 -4.77 14.25
CA ASP A 358 -13.09 -4.60 15.53
C ASP A 358 -13.60 -5.49 16.66
N VAL A 359 -14.89 -5.76 16.69
CA VAL A 359 -15.51 -6.71 17.63
C VAL A 359 -15.12 -8.14 17.26
N GLU A 360 -14.75 -8.37 16.03
CA GLU A 360 -14.41 -9.66 15.47
C GLU A 360 -13.07 -10.20 15.95
N PHE A 361 -12.07 -9.36 16.10
CA PHE A 361 -10.76 -9.82 16.54
C PHE A 361 -10.80 -10.28 17.99
N LEU A 362 -11.44 -9.51 18.86
CA LEU A 362 -11.70 -9.94 20.24
C LEU A 362 -12.56 -11.21 20.27
N ALA A 363 -13.56 -11.28 19.39
CA ALA A 363 -14.41 -12.45 19.26
C ALA A 363 -13.63 -13.65 18.70
N ALA A 364 -12.76 -13.46 17.72
CA ALA A 364 -11.91 -14.48 17.15
C ALA A 364 -10.90 -15.02 18.18
N TRP A 365 -10.27 -14.14 18.95
CA TRP A 365 -9.39 -14.52 20.05
C TRP A 365 -10.13 -15.33 21.13
N THR A 366 -11.29 -14.84 21.55
CA THR A 366 -12.14 -15.52 22.53
C THR A 366 -12.63 -16.88 21.98
N ALA A 367 -13.02 -16.93 20.72
CA ALA A 367 -13.46 -18.16 20.06
C ALA A 367 -12.32 -19.18 19.93
N ALA A 368 -11.12 -18.74 19.56
CA ALA A 368 -9.95 -19.61 19.51
C ALA A 368 -9.59 -20.16 20.90
N TYR A 369 -9.63 -19.31 21.91
CA TYR A 369 -9.42 -19.73 23.31
C TYR A 369 -10.47 -20.74 23.77
N GLU A 370 -11.76 -20.45 23.57
CA GLU A 370 -12.85 -21.34 23.96
C GLU A 370 -12.84 -22.65 23.18
N TYR A 371 -12.55 -22.62 21.89
CA TYR A 371 -12.39 -23.84 21.08
C TYR A 371 -11.33 -24.76 21.64
N LEU A 372 -10.17 -24.24 21.97
CA LEU A 372 -9.09 -25.03 22.52
C LEU A 372 -9.42 -25.53 23.93
N ARG A 373 -10.10 -24.71 24.73
CA ARG A 373 -10.60 -25.09 26.04
C ARG A 373 -11.57 -26.28 25.95
N ILE A 374 -12.51 -26.25 25.03
CA ILE A 374 -13.49 -27.33 24.83
C ILE A 374 -12.81 -28.59 24.29
N LYS A 375 -12.00 -28.44 23.25
CA LYS A 375 -11.38 -29.56 22.54
C LYS A 375 -10.45 -30.38 23.43
N TYR A 376 -9.66 -29.72 24.25
CA TYR A 376 -8.70 -30.37 25.12
C TYR A 376 -9.23 -30.61 26.53
N SER A 377 -10.55 -30.44 26.72
CA SER A 377 -11.19 -30.56 28.05
C SER A 377 -10.46 -29.74 29.11
N LEU A 378 -10.01 -28.55 28.72
CA LEU A 378 -9.21 -27.68 29.57
C LEU A 378 -10.11 -27.11 30.68
N THR A 379 -10.06 -27.72 31.83
CA THR A 379 -10.56 -27.14 33.09
C THR A 379 -9.56 -26.11 33.60
N VAL A 380 -9.79 -25.55 34.78
CA VAL A 380 -8.90 -24.56 35.42
C VAL A 380 -7.42 -25.02 35.55
N ALA A 381 -7.15 -26.31 35.38
CA ALA A 381 -5.80 -26.89 35.25
C ALA A 381 -5.11 -26.58 33.88
N ALA A 382 -5.76 -25.84 33.01
CA ALA A 382 -5.29 -25.50 31.66
C ALA A 382 -4.01 -24.64 31.61
N ASP A 383 -3.58 -24.07 32.71
CA ASP A 383 -2.26 -23.44 32.81
C ASP A 383 -1.09 -24.41 32.61
N SER A 384 -1.33 -25.69 32.66
CA SER A 384 -0.33 -26.71 32.37
C SER A 384 -0.27 -27.12 30.89
N THR A 385 -1.25 -26.72 30.09
CA THR A 385 -1.29 -27.07 28.67
C THR A 385 -0.59 -25.98 27.87
N ASN A 386 0.64 -26.24 27.57
CA ASN A 386 1.52 -25.33 26.90
C ASN A 386 1.28 -25.36 25.39
N ILE A 387 1.00 -24.23 24.79
CA ILE A 387 1.30 -24.04 23.37
C ILE A 387 2.82 -24.10 23.30
N ARG A 388 3.37 -25.24 22.98
CA ARG A 388 4.79 -25.32 22.64
C ARG A 388 4.94 -24.85 21.23
N MET A 389 5.37 -23.63 21.10
CA MET A 389 5.81 -23.10 19.82
C MET A 389 7.21 -23.62 19.59
N GLY A 390 7.24 -24.87 19.15
CA GLY A 390 8.37 -25.71 19.25
C GLY A 390 9.60 -25.21 18.54
N GLY A 391 10.68 -25.18 19.28
CA GLY A 391 12.04 -25.37 18.81
C GLY A 391 12.72 -24.28 18.05
N ILE A 392 12.06 -23.21 17.82
CA ILE A 392 12.70 -22.00 17.32
C ILE A 392 13.36 -21.36 18.54
N ASP A 393 14.61 -20.97 18.44
CA ASP A 393 15.55 -20.64 19.52
C ASP A 393 14.99 -19.93 20.74
N HIS A 394 14.01 -19.07 20.54
CA HIS A 394 13.40 -18.25 21.59
C HIS A 394 12.08 -18.81 22.14
N TYR A 395 11.62 -19.98 21.67
CA TYR A 395 10.28 -20.51 21.94
C TYR A 395 10.26 -21.87 22.63
N SER A 396 11.34 -22.21 23.29
CA SER A 396 11.40 -23.38 24.14
C SER A 396 10.56 -23.22 25.41
N LEU A 397 10.10 -22.00 25.71
CA LEU A 397 9.25 -21.72 26.85
C LEU A 397 7.79 -22.09 26.54
N PRO A 398 7.20 -22.90 27.38
CA PRO A 398 5.79 -23.22 27.27
C PRO A 398 4.94 -21.96 27.50
N PHE A 399 4.11 -21.62 26.53
CA PHE A 399 3.16 -20.53 26.64
C PHE A 399 1.77 -21.11 26.92
N SER A 400 1.16 -20.74 28.04
CA SER A 400 -0.16 -21.23 28.39
C SER A 400 -1.26 -20.44 27.70
N PHE A 401 -2.46 -21.02 27.58
CA PHE A 401 -3.64 -20.32 27.10
C PHE A 401 -3.99 -19.12 27.98
N ASN A 402 -3.89 -19.30 29.31
CA ASN A 402 -4.11 -18.17 30.22
C ASN A 402 -3.05 -17.10 30.04
N GLY A 403 -1.81 -17.47 29.81
CA GLY A 403 -0.73 -16.52 29.48
C GLY A 403 -1.01 -15.73 28.20
N ALA A 404 -1.53 -16.39 27.14
CA ALA A 404 -1.94 -15.70 25.91
C ALA A 404 -3.12 -14.75 26.16
N ARG A 405 -4.15 -15.21 26.87
CA ARG A 405 -5.29 -14.37 27.25
C ARG A 405 -4.86 -13.17 28.10
N ASP A 406 -4.01 -13.39 29.10
CA ASP A 406 -3.60 -12.36 30.03
C ASP A 406 -2.64 -11.35 29.34
N MET A 407 -1.83 -11.81 28.40
CA MET A 407 -1.03 -10.96 27.53
C MET A 407 -1.94 -9.99 26.78
N PHE A 408 -3.02 -10.50 26.18
CA PHE A 408 -3.99 -9.70 25.45
C PHE A 408 -4.82 -8.79 26.39
N ALA A 409 -5.38 -9.36 27.46
CA ALA A 409 -6.38 -8.68 28.29
C ALA A 409 -5.80 -7.63 29.25
N GLY A 410 -4.53 -7.68 29.57
CA GLY A 410 -3.96 -6.78 30.60
C GLY A 410 -2.57 -6.27 30.30
N ASN A 411 -1.66 -7.13 29.96
CA ASN A 411 -0.23 -6.75 29.90
C ASN A 411 0.09 -5.90 28.67
N ILE A 412 -0.40 -6.26 27.49
CA ILE A 412 -0.12 -5.53 26.25
C ILE A 412 -0.83 -4.19 26.25
N GLU A 413 -2.10 -4.14 26.65
CA GLU A 413 -2.86 -2.90 26.69
C GLU A 413 -2.25 -1.91 27.67
N ASN A 414 -1.89 -2.35 28.86
CA ASN A 414 -1.23 -1.49 29.86
C ASN A 414 0.16 -1.01 29.43
N ALA A 415 0.89 -1.82 28.67
CA ALA A 415 2.22 -1.49 28.16
C ALA A 415 2.19 -0.73 26.83
N TRP A 416 1.02 -0.52 26.22
CA TRP A 416 0.90 -0.05 24.84
C TRP A 416 1.65 1.26 24.55
N SER A 417 1.51 2.26 25.40
CA SER A 417 2.23 3.53 25.25
C SER A 417 3.76 3.34 25.25
N SER A 418 4.26 2.51 26.16
CA SER A 418 5.70 2.21 26.25
C SER A 418 6.18 1.39 25.03
N THR A 419 5.34 0.50 24.53
CA THR A 419 5.59 -0.28 23.31
C THR A 419 5.76 0.62 22.11
N GLN A 420 4.86 1.57 21.90
CA GLN A 420 4.94 2.54 20.79
C GLN A 420 6.23 3.37 20.85
N ILE A 421 6.58 3.89 22.04
CA ILE A 421 7.81 4.66 22.22
C ILE A 421 9.03 3.84 21.84
N ARG A 422 9.11 2.58 22.30
CA ARG A 422 10.21 1.69 21.96
C ARG A 422 10.27 1.36 20.48
N ASN A 423 9.13 1.14 19.84
CA ASN A 423 9.03 0.87 18.42
C ASN A 423 9.19 2.15 17.57
N ALA A 424 9.65 3.24 18.18
CA ALA A 424 9.90 4.52 17.52
C ALA A 424 8.67 5.04 16.75
N VAL A 425 7.47 4.87 17.30
CA VAL A 425 6.24 5.48 16.76
C VAL A 425 6.18 6.92 17.29
N PRO A 426 6.43 7.94 16.48
CA PRO A 426 6.59 9.32 16.92
C PRO A 426 5.28 9.97 17.37
N VAL A 427 4.18 9.49 16.85
CA VAL A 427 2.84 9.93 17.25
C VAL A 427 2.12 8.74 17.86
N THR A 428 2.12 8.69 19.20
CA THR A 428 1.46 7.60 19.92
C THR A 428 -0.06 7.66 19.72
N MET A 429 -0.63 6.50 19.36
CA MET A 429 -2.07 6.36 19.18
C MET A 429 -2.69 5.63 20.38
N PRO A 430 -3.92 6.01 20.81
CA PRO A 430 -4.67 5.20 21.77
C PRO A 430 -4.88 3.78 21.25
N VAL A 431 -4.93 2.79 22.16
CA VAL A 431 -5.14 1.37 21.82
C VAL A 431 -6.30 1.17 20.85
N LEU A 432 -7.45 1.80 21.12
CA LEU A 432 -8.62 1.67 20.26
C LEU A 432 -8.34 2.12 18.82
N MET A 433 -7.64 3.24 18.64
CA MET A 433 -7.31 3.74 17.30
C MET A 433 -6.31 2.82 16.60
N ALA A 434 -5.32 2.29 17.31
CA ALA A 434 -4.36 1.34 16.74
C ALA A 434 -5.02 0.01 16.32
N ILE A 435 -6.05 -0.42 17.06
CA ILE A 435 -6.87 -1.58 16.69
C ILE A 435 -7.69 -1.31 15.42
N LEU A 436 -8.30 -0.11 15.34
CA LEU A 436 -9.14 0.27 14.21
C LEU A 436 -8.33 0.50 12.93
N ASP A 437 -7.20 1.18 13.03
CA ASP A 437 -6.33 1.49 11.89
C ASP A 437 -5.57 0.26 11.37
N GLY A 438 -5.31 -0.72 12.23
CA GLY A 438 -4.49 -1.90 11.92
C GLY A 438 -5.04 -2.80 10.83
N ASN A 439 -6.31 -2.67 10.47
CA ASN A 439 -6.95 -3.64 9.59
C ASN A 439 -6.98 -3.26 8.10
N ASP A 440 -6.93 -1.95 7.73
CA ASP A 440 -7.15 -1.58 6.33
C ASP A 440 -6.33 -0.38 5.82
N ASP A 441 -5.93 0.58 6.68
CA ASP A 441 -5.45 1.85 6.18
C ASP A 441 -4.53 2.62 7.15
N PHE A 442 -3.23 2.56 6.90
CA PHE A 442 -2.23 3.37 7.64
C PHE A 442 -1.92 4.73 7.01
N SER A 443 -2.70 5.17 6.02
CA SER A 443 -2.41 6.41 5.31
C SER A 443 -2.43 7.64 6.21
N PHE A 444 -3.35 7.69 7.17
CA PHE A 444 -3.42 8.78 8.16
C PHE A 444 -2.16 8.77 9.06
N THR A 445 -1.82 7.62 9.63
CA THR A 445 -0.64 7.45 10.49
C THR A 445 0.64 7.82 9.75
N ALA A 446 0.80 7.30 8.52
CA ALA A 446 1.94 7.61 7.66
C ALA A 446 2.04 9.10 7.33
N SER A 447 0.91 9.76 7.04
CA SER A 447 0.91 11.20 6.78
C SER A 447 1.35 11.99 8.02
N TYR A 448 0.89 11.58 9.19
CA TYR A 448 1.20 12.24 10.45
C TYR A 448 2.67 12.11 10.82
N GLU A 449 3.27 10.94 10.60
CA GLU A 449 4.66 10.67 10.92
C GLU A 449 5.64 11.29 9.93
N TYR A 450 5.31 11.20 8.64
CA TYR A 450 6.29 11.43 7.60
C TYR A 450 6.05 12.68 6.75
N MET A 451 4.81 13.13 6.60
CA MET A 451 4.47 14.14 5.61
C MET A 451 4.08 15.49 6.20
N GLN A 452 3.53 15.52 7.42
CA GLN A 452 3.08 16.77 8.03
C GLN A 452 4.22 17.72 8.40
N SER A 453 3.89 18.99 8.59
CA SER A 453 4.87 20.04 8.90
C SER A 453 5.65 19.80 10.20
N GLN A 454 5.04 19.12 11.16
CA GLN A 454 5.62 18.74 12.45
C GLN A 454 6.35 17.39 12.43
N ALA A 455 6.29 16.65 11.33
CA ALA A 455 7.01 15.39 11.21
C ALA A 455 8.52 15.60 11.42
N PRO A 456 9.20 14.70 12.14
CA PRO A 456 10.64 14.79 12.39
C PRO A 456 11.47 14.79 11.10
N LYS A 457 10.99 14.06 10.09
CA LYS A 457 11.53 14.03 8.73
C LYS A 457 10.38 14.25 7.77
N LYS A 458 10.62 15.03 6.72
CA LYS A 458 9.61 15.31 5.70
C LYS A 458 9.88 14.43 4.49
N TYR A 459 9.01 13.45 4.30
CA TYR A 459 9.01 12.61 3.11
C TYR A 459 7.83 13.01 2.21
N LYS A 460 8.02 12.87 0.92
CA LYS A 460 6.98 13.08 -0.09
C LYS A 460 6.31 11.78 -0.51
N ILE A 461 7.04 10.67 -0.45
CA ILE A 461 6.51 9.35 -0.81
C ILE A 461 6.75 8.40 0.35
N VAL A 462 5.66 7.76 0.80
CA VAL A 462 5.67 6.72 1.84
C VAL A 462 5.06 5.45 1.27
N ALA A 463 5.81 4.35 1.27
CA ALA A 463 5.34 3.07 0.76
C ALA A 463 5.32 2.01 1.87
N PHE A 464 4.16 1.38 2.07
CA PHE A 464 3.93 0.32 3.05
C PHE A 464 3.44 -0.99 2.41
N GLY A 465 3.50 -2.09 3.15
CA GLY A 465 2.81 -3.36 2.95
C GLY A 465 1.79 -3.60 4.07
N HIS A 466 1.80 -4.80 4.63
CA HIS A 466 1.14 -5.24 5.86
C HIS A 466 -0.39 -5.38 5.79
N THR A 467 -1.11 -4.37 5.32
CA THR A 467 -2.58 -4.39 5.36
C THR A 467 -3.23 -5.24 4.27
N HIS A 468 -2.45 -5.76 3.32
CA HIS A 468 -2.92 -6.48 2.14
C HIS A 468 -3.89 -5.67 1.27
N ASN A 469 -4.00 -4.37 1.50
CA ASN A 469 -4.93 -3.48 0.83
C ASN A 469 -4.20 -2.55 -0.14
N PRO A 470 -4.13 -2.89 -1.44
CA PRO A 470 -3.43 -2.06 -2.41
C PRO A 470 -4.17 -0.72 -2.56
N MET A 471 -3.46 0.37 -2.25
CA MET A 471 -4.05 1.70 -2.34
C MET A 471 -3.01 2.78 -2.60
N MET A 472 -3.46 3.91 -3.09
CA MET A 472 -2.73 5.17 -3.07
C MET A 472 -3.62 6.29 -2.58
N LYS A 473 -3.04 7.17 -1.75
CA LYS A 473 -3.69 8.40 -1.29
C LYS A 473 -2.73 9.57 -1.44
N VAL A 474 -3.19 10.59 -2.13
CA VAL A 474 -2.52 11.87 -2.17
C VAL A 474 -3.06 12.73 -1.05
N TYR A 475 -2.15 13.27 -0.25
CA TYR A 475 -2.44 14.31 0.70
C TYR A 475 -2.21 15.64 0.01
N PRO A 476 -3.28 16.31 -0.48
CA PRO A 476 -3.15 17.53 -1.25
C PRO A 476 -2.61 18.65 -0.37
N ALA A 477 -1.92 19.55 -1.01
CA ALA A 477 -1.36 20.74 -0.46
C ALA A 477 -2.39 21.65 0.26
N GLY A 478 -2.76 21.25 1.48
CA GLY A 478 -2.94 22.28 2.49
C GLY A 478 -1.54 22.70 2.94
N LYS A 479 -1.39 23.71 3.74
CA LYS A 479 -0.06 24.16 4.23
C LYS A 479 0.74 23.06 4.96
N ASP A 480 0.12 21.93 5.28
CA ASP A 480 0.63 20.94 6.22
C ASP A 480 0.81 19.52 5.63
N TYR A 481 0.25 19.22 4.44
CA TYR A 481 0.31 17.87 3.85
C TYR A 481 0.69 17.93 2.38
N THR A 482 1.83 17.38 2.03
CA THR A 482 2.21 17.16 0.64
C THR A 482 2.87 15.79 0.53
N GLY A 483 2.24 14.87 -0.16
CA GLY A 483 2.85 13.57 -0.38
C GLY A 483 1.91 12.48 -0.87
N ILE A 484 2.49 11.33 -1.22
CA ILE A 484 1.79 10.13 -1.64
C ILE A 484 2.04 9.05 -0.60
N TYR A 485 0.97 8.54 0.00
CA TYR A 485 0.96 7.26 0.66
C TYR A 485 0.59 6.17 -0.34
N ALA A 486 1.34 5.08 -0.37
CA ALA A 486 1.05 3.94 -1.22
C ALA A 486 1.23 2.63 -0.43
N ASN A 487 0.33 1.67 -0.66
CA ASN A 487 0.43 0.32 -0.13
C ASN A 487 0.53 -0.66 -1.30
N THR A 488 1.49 -1.59 -1.21
CA THR A 488 1.75 -2.59 -2.28
C THR A 488 0.62 -3.59 -2.46
N GLY A 489 -0.25 -3.78 -1.44
CA GLY A 489 -1.19 -4.89 -1.39
C GLY A 489 -0.48 -6.21 -1.10
N SER A 490 -0.95 -7.34 -1.67
CA SER A 490 -0.41 -8.66 -1.35
C SER A 490 -0.32 -9.62 -2.53
N TRP A 491 0.39 -10.74 -2.32
CA TRP A 491 0.53 -11.86 -3.27
C TRP A 491 -0.15 -13.14 -2.79
N VAL A 492 -0.87 -13.09 -1.68
CA VAL A 492 -1.62 -14.25 -1.15
C VAL A 492 -2.62 -14.80 -2.17
N ASN A 493 -3.09 -16.02 -1.96
CA ASN A 493 -4.10 -16.62 -2.81
C ASN A 493 -5.38 -15.77 -2.83
N ALA A 494 -5.96 -15.56 -4.01
CA ALA A 494 -7.12 -14.68 -4.18
C ALA A 494 -8.37 -15.11 -3.40
N ASP A 495 -8.50 -16.41 -3.09
CA ASP A 495 -9.59 -16.95 -2.27
C ASP A 495 -9.42 -16.67 -0.77
N LEU A 496 -8.25 -16.17 -0.36
CA LEU A 496 -7.95 -15.77 1.01
C LEU A 496 -8.05 -14.25 1.22
N SER A 497 -8.25 -13.49 0.16
CA SER A 497 -8.29 -12.03 0.20
C SER A 497 -9.61 -11.50 -0.35
N SER A 498 -10.17 -10.48 0.31
CA SER A 498 -11.28 -9.69 -0.23
C SER A 498 -10.80 -8.54 -1.12
N LYS A 499 -9.49 -8.30 -1.18
CA LYS A 499 -8.84 -7.21 -1.93
C LYS A 499 -8.14 -7.75 -3.18
N PRO A 500 -7.83 -6.90 -4.16
CA PRO A 500 -7.01 -7.30 -5.30
C PRO A 500 -5.66 -7.86 -4.84
N VAL A 501 -5.22 -8.96 -5.43
CA VAL A 501 -3.92 -9.60 -5.16
C VAL A 501 -2.99 -9.50 -6.37
N ARG A 502 -1.73 -9.87 -6.21
CA ARG A 502 -0.67 -9.74 -7.21
C ARG A 502 -0.42 -8.28 -7.59
N THR A 503 -0.43 -7.42 -6.60
CA THR A 503 -0.21 -5.99 -6.77
C THR A 503 1.21 -5.60 -6.39
N PHE A 504 1.71 -4.54 -6.98
CA PHE A 504 3.04 -4.01 -6.72
C PHE A 504 3.10 -2.52 -7.08
N LEU A 505 4.05 -1.82 -6.48
CA LEU A 505 4.29 -0.41 -6.77
C LEU A 505 5.51 -0.24 -7.68
N VAL A 506 5.46 0.80 -8.50
CA VAL A 506 6.61 1.33 -9.22
C VAL A 506 6.77 2.79 -8.86
N ILE A 507 7.92 3.14 -8.29
CA ILE A 507 8.25 4.51 -7.94
C ILE A 507 9.32 5.00 -8.92
N LYS A 508 9.07 6.14 -9.55
CA LYS A 508 9.99 6.82 -10.47
C LYS A 508 10.32 8.20 -9.93
N PRO A 509 11.45 8.32 -9.20
CA PRO A 509 11.88 9.60 -8.69
C PRO A 509 12.26 10.57 -9.82
N ALA A 510 11.82 11.81 -9.73
CA ALA A 510 12.16 12.86 -10.68
C ALA A 510 13.68 13.07 -10.83
N GLU A 511 14.41 12.90 -9.73
CA GLU A 511 15.88 13.00 -9.74
C GLU A 511 16.51 11.94 -10.65
N TRP A 512 15.98 10.70 -10.67
CA TRP A 512 16.53 9.61 -11.47
C TRP A 512 16.04 9.63 -12.92
N THR A 513 14.86 10.18 -13.14
CA THR A 513 14.25 10.24 -14.48
C THR A 513 14.56 11.51 -15.24
N GLY A 514 15.00 12.56 -14.53
CA GLY A 514 15.13 13.90 -15.09
C GLY A 514 13.79 14.58 -15.40
N SER A 515 12.69 14.07 -14.84
CA SER A 515 11.33 14.60 -14.99
C SER A 515 11.06 15.76 -14.02
N ASP A 516 9.87 16.36 -14.12
CA ASP A 516 9.40 17.40 -13.19
C ASP A 516 8.72 16.81 -11.95
N LEU A 517 8.30 15.54 -12.04
CA LEU A 517 7.41 14.89 -11.09
C LEU A 517 8.03 13.60 -10.55
N ASP A 518 7.89 13.41 -9.25
CA ASP A 518 7.99 12.09 -8.64
C ASP A 518 6.68 11.36 -8.89
N ILE A 519 6.75 10.12 -9.38
CA ILE A 519 5.57 9.35 -9.79
C ILE A 519 5.54 8.02 -9.05
N VAL A 520 4.38 7.67 -8.52
CA VAL A 520 4.06 6.37 -7.96
C VAL A 520 2.95 5.74 -8.77
N SER A 521 3.17 4.53 -9.25
CA SER A 521 2.20 3.77 -10.03
C SER A 521 1.90 2.45 -9.32
N LEU A 522 0.63 2.13 -9.12
CA LEU A 522 0.15 0.85 -8.60
C LEU A 522 -0.26 -0.03 -9.78
N PHE A 523 0.31 -1.22 -9.84
CA PHE A 523 0.01 -2.21 -10.86
C PHE A 523 -0.61 -3.46 -10.26
N GLN A 524 -1.40 -4.15 -11.06
CA GLN A 524 -1.80 -5.54 -10.84
C GLN A 524 -1.18 -6.42 -11.92
N TYR A 525 -0.63 -7.59 -11.55
CA TYR A 525 0.03 -8.50 -12.47
C TYR A 525 -0.90 -9.62 -12.89
N ASN A 526 -1.49 -9.48 -14.06
CA ASN A 526 -2.57 -10.34 -14.55
C ASN A 526 -2.16 -11.12 -15.81
N LEU A 527 -2.85 -12.25 -16.06
CA LEU A 527 -2.74 -12.92 -17.34
C LEU A 527 -3.21 -11.98 -18.46
N GLU A 528 -2.48 -11.96 -19.56
CA GLU A 528 -2.83 -11.18 -20.73
C GLU A 528 -4.18 -11.65 -21.28
N SER A 529 -5.17 -10.79 -21.30
CA SER A 529 -6.51 -11.08 -21.80
C SER A 529 -6.65 -10.64 -23.26
N GLY A 530 -7.29 -11.47 -24.10
CA GLY A 530 -7.68 -11.09 -25.46
C GLY A 530 -6.59 -11.21 -26.53
N SER A 531 -5.41 -11.74 -26.22
CA SER A 531 -4.32 -11.89 -27.20
C SER A 531 -4.55 -13.02 -28.24
N GLY A 532 -5.55 -13.88 -28.03
CA GLY A 532 -5.70 -15.11 -28.83
C GLY A 532 -4.56 -16.12 -28.66
N ASN A 533 -3.60 -15.82 -27.76
CA ASN A 533 -2.49 -16.69 -27.43
C ASN A 533 -3.00 -17.87 -26.57
N PRO A 534 -2.79 -19.14 -26.99
CA PRO A 534 -3.20 -20.29 -26.18
C PRO A 534 -2.44 -20.41 -24.84
N ASN A 535 -1.29 -19.71 -24.71
CA ASN A 535 -0.51 -19.62 -23.49
C ASN A 535 -0.23 -18.14 -23.14
N PRO A 536 -1.23 -17.40 -22.62
CA PRO A 536 -1.04 -16.00 -22.30
C PRO A 536 0.00 -15.84 -21.19
N GLY A 537 0.92 -14.90 -21.38
CA GLY A 537 1.87 -14.47 -20.35
C GLY A 537 1.21 -13.58 -19.28
N TYR A 538 1.92 -13.33 -18.20
CA TYR A 538 1.52 -12.31 -17.23
C TYR A 538 2.04 -10.93 -17.67
N VAL A 539 1.22 -9.90 -17.49
CA VAL A 539 1.55 -8.51 -17.83
C VAL A 539 1.15 -7.56 -16.71
N PRO A 540 1.89 -6.46 -16.53
CA PRO A 540 1.51 -5.42 -15.58
C PRO A 540 0.32 -4.62 -16.14
N VAL A 541 -0.73 -4.50 -15.35
CA VAL A 541 -1.92 -3.68 -15.65
C VAL A 541 -1.93 -2.50 -14.68
N LEU A 542 -1.85 -1.29 -15.19
CA LEU A 542 -1.89 -0.07 -14.37
C LEU A 542 -3.26 0.07 -13.71
N VAL A 543 -3.29 0.13 -12.38
CA VAL A 543 -4.50 0.31 -11.57
C VAL A 543 -4.70 1.79 -11.27
N SER A 544 -3.66 2.46 -10.76
CA SER A 544 -3.68 3.88 -10.51
C SER A 544 -2.27 4.47 -10.56
N GLU A 545 -2.18 5.78 -10.79
CA GLU A 545 -0.92 6.51 -10.83
C GLU A 545 -1.11 7.89 -10.22
N GLU A 546 -0.20 8.27 -9.33
CA GLU A 546 -0.19 9.58 -8.68
C GLU A 546 1.17 10.23 -8.83
N SER A 547 1.18 11.56 -8.82
CA SER A 547 2.41 12.33 -9.00
C SER A 547 2.44 13.57 -8.13
N ILE A 548 3.64 13.92 -7.67
CA ILE A 548 3.91 15.14 -6.90
C ILE A 548 5.09 15.90 -7.48
N ASP A 549 5.13 17.21 -7.22
CA ASP A 549 6.24 18.06 -7.66
C ASP A 549 7.55 17.66 -6.97
N LYS A 550 8.64 17.69 -7.75
CA LYS A 550 10.02 17.48 -7.30
C LYS A 550 10.40 18.39 -6.14
#